data_0f804173336344ab055e5abb736d4cfe
#
_entry.id   0f804173336344ab055e5abb736d4cfe
#
_cell.length_a   1.000
_cell.length_b   1.000
_cell.length_c   1.000
_cell.angle_alpha   90.00
_cell.angle_beta   90.00
_cell.angle_gamma   90.00
#
_symmetry.space_group_name_H-M   'P 1'
#
loop_
_entity.id
_entity.type
_entity.pdbx_description
1 polymer ?
#
loop_
_entity_poly.entity_id
_entity_poly.type
_entity_poly.pdbx_seq_one_letter_code
_entity_poly.pdbx_strand_id
1 'polypeptide(L)'
;MPDTADITLAERLQGLGGRALGLLPAPVQLKLSGRPPIEVDGQRLDSCLQLLLAVNRRRKRHGLCEPDPVTARARFRREVLVYGGPKTRVGPVRDFEIEGGAGPVRVRHYAPPPSAPSDKASRDLLVYLHGGGFVLGDLETHDEPCRLLCLHARTHVLSVAYRLAPEHPFPAGLGDALAALRWAQSNAGRLGVEPERVSIGGDSAGGNLAAVAAQVSARDRPPAAQLLVYPATDAVKEERPSKELFGRGFFLARTDCDAFFDYYTGGEGREDPRVSPLRAPDLSGLAPALVVIAGFDYLRDEGDAYARALEEAGGVVVTRRLTSLAHGFIHMTGVCPAARAALVAYARGWRALLERVARAPVREVLREEAAP
;
A
#
# COMPACT_ATOMS: atom_id res chain seq x y z
N MET A 1 21.26 -12.87 -2.68
CA MET A 1 20.38 -12.34 -3.74
C MET A 1 19.58 -13.49 -4.33
N PRO A 2 18.27 -13.55 -4.18
CA PRO A 2 17.47 -14.32 -5.13
C PRO A 2 17.14 -13.36 -6.27
N ASP A 3 17.74 -13.66 -7.39
CA ASP A 3 17.66 -12.89 -8.62
C ASP A 3 16.34 -13.18 -9.34
N THR A 4 16.00 -12.36 -10.34
CA THR A 4 14.92 -12.58 -11.33
C THR A 4 15.01 -13.96 -12.05
N ALA A 5 15.87 -14.86 -11.61
CA ALA A 5 15.99 -16.24 -12.00
C ALA A 5 14.83 -17.16 -11.54
N ASP A 6 13.98 -16.68 -10.62
CA ASP A 6 12.94 -17.50 -9.98
C ASP A 6 11.66 -17.70 -10.80
N ILE A 7 11.53 -17.08 -11.98
CA ILE A 7 10.37 -17.27 -12.86
C ILE A 7 10.74 -18.20 -14.01
N THR A 8 10.02 -19.32 -14.11
CA THR A 8 10.17 -20.30 -15.20
C THR A 8 9.81 -19.68 -16.56
N LEU A 9 10.26 -20.29 -17.65
CA LEU A 9 9.88 -19.86 -19.01
C LEU A 9 8.35 -19.85 -19.21
N ALA A 10 7.64 -20.83 -18.64
CA ALA A 10 6.19 -20.91 -18.69
C ALA A 10 5.52 -19.70 -17.99
N GLU A 11 6.04 -19.28 -16.84
CA GLU A 11 5.55 -18.11 -16.10
C GLU A 11 5.85 -16.80 -16.83
N ARG A 12 7.01 -16.70 -17.49
CA ARG A 12 7.32 -15.55 -18.37
C ARG A 12 6.34 -15.44 -19.54
N LEU A 13 6.04 -16.57 -20.19
CA LEU A 13 5.04 -16.64 -21.28
C LEU A 13 3.64 -16.31 -20.76
N GLN A 14 3.29 -16.77 -19.56
CA GLN A 14 2.04 -16.40 -18.90
C GLN A 14 1.95 -14.88 -18.64
N GLY A 15 3.02 -14.25 -18.15
CA GLY A 15 3.08 -12.80 -17.95
C GLY A 15 2.94 -12.03 -19.28
N LEU A 16 3.61 -12.49 -20.33
CA LEU A 16 3.46 -11.91 -21.69
C LEU A 16 2.04 -12.06 -22.22
N GLY A 17 1.43 -13.24 -22.07
CA GLY A 17 0.03 -13.48 -22.42
C GLY A 17 -0.93 -12.60 -21.64
N GLY A 18 -0.72 -12.46 -20.34
CA GLY A 18 -1.49 -11.55 -19.47
C GLY A 18 -1.43 -10.09 -19.95
N ARG A 19 -0.24 -9.61 -20.33
CA ARG A 19 -0.06 -8.26 -20.90
C ARG A 19 -0.79 -8.10 -22.22
N ALA A 20 -0.66 -9.06 -23.13
CA ALA A 20 -1.36 -9.03 -24.41
C ALA A 20 -2.90 -8.98 -24.20
N LEU A 21 -3.42 -9.78 -23.28
CA LEU A 21 -4.84 -9.76 -22.91
C LEU A 21 -5.26 -8.42 -22.28
N GLY A 22 -4.41 -7.82 -21.46
CA GLY A 22 -4.67 -6.51 -20.84
C GLY A 22 -4.73 -5.35 -21.83
N LEU A 23 -4.09 -5.48 -23.00
CA LEU A 23 -4.09 -4.47 -24.08
C LEU A 23 -5.25 -4.64 -25.05
N LEU A 24 -6.04 -5.70 -24.96
CA LEU A 24 -7.22 -5.89 -25.80
C LEU A 24 -8.29 -4.84 -25.51
N PRO A 25 -9.10 -4.45 -26.51
CA PRO A 25 -10.25 -3.57 -26.30
C PRO A 25 -11.22 -4.13 -25.25
N ALA A 26 -11.82 -3.27 -24.44
CA ALA A 26 -12.73 -3.66 -23.35
C ALA A 26 -13.85 -4.63 -23.80
N PRO A 27 -14.52 -4.48 -24.97
CA PRO A 27 -15.53 -5.44 -25.40
C PRO A 27 -14.96 -6.86 -25.59
N VAL A 28 -13.71 -6.98 -26.05
CA VAL A 28 -13.05 -8.27 -26.23
C VAL A 28 -12.71 -8.91 -24.88
N GLN A 29 -12.17 -8.11 -23.95
CA GLN A 29 -11.89 -8.56 -22.58
C GLN A 29 -13.16 -9.06 -21.87
N LEU A 30 -14.27 -8.33 -22.00
CA LEU A 30 -15.57 -8.73 -21.46
C LEU A 30 -16.07 -10.03 -22.07
N LYS A 31 -15.99 -10.17 -23.40
CA LYS A 31 -16.36 -11.42 -24.08
C LYS A 31 -15.52 -12.61 -23.59
N LEU A 32 -14.20 -12.43 -23.44
CA LEU A 32 -13.29 -13.47 -22.92
C LEU A 32 -13.56 -13.80 -21.46
N SER A 33 -14.05 -12.84 -20.66
CA SER A 33 -14.44 -13.07 -19.26
C SER A 33 -15.65 -14.00 -19.12
N GLY A 34 -16.46 -14.13 -20.19
CA GLY A 34 -17.65 -14.97 -20.26
C GLY A 34 -18.82 -14.44 -19.42
N ARG A 35 -18.82 -13.16 -19.08
CA ARG A 35 -19.88 -12.51 -18.29
C ARG A 35 -20.14 -11.08 -18.79
N PRO A 36 -21.34 -10.53 -18.58
CA PRO A 36 -21.61 -9.12 -18.79
C PRO A 36 -20.73 -8.26 -17.87
N PRO A 37 -20.62 -6.95 -18.11
CA PRO A 37 -19.92 -6.05 -17.21
C PRO A 37 -20.39 -6.22 -15.77
N ILE A 38 -19.45 -6.28 -14.84
CA ILE A 38 -19.75 -6.33 -13.40
C ILE A 38 -19.99 -4.90 -12.94
N GLU A 39 -21.24 -4.64 -12.55
CA GLU A 39 -21.68 -3.36 -12.00
C GLU A 39 -22.23 -3.61 -10.60
N VAL A 40 -21.68 -2.92 -9.61
CA VAL A 40 -22.07 -3.04 -8.21
C VAL A 40 -22.03 -1.65 -7.58
N ASP A 41 -23.07 -1.28 -6.85
CA ASP A 41 -23.15 -0.01 -6.12
C ASP A 41 -22.90 1.22 -7.04
N GLY A 42 -23.48 1.18 -8.26
CA GLY A 42 -23.32 2.23 -9.27
C GLY A 42 -21.93 2.36 -9.89
N GLN A 43 -21.03 1.42 -9.60
CA GLN A 43 -19.67 1.39 -10.11
C GLN A 43 -19.48 0.22 -11.08
N ARG A 44 -18.62 0.40 -12.08
CA ARG A 44 -18.29 -0.64 -13.06
C ARG A 44 -16.85 -1.07 -12.92
N LEU A 45 -16.65 -2.37 -12.74
CA LEU A 45 -15.32 -2.97 -12.65
C LEU A 45 -14.58 -2.84 -14.00
N ASP A 46 -13.29 -2.51 -13.93
CA ASP A 46 -12.43 -2.50 -15.12
C ASP A 46 -12.45 -3.85 -15.83
N SER A 47 -12.54 -3.83 -17.16
CA SER A 47 -12.72 -5.04 -17.98
C SER A 47 -11.52 -5.99 -17.90
N CYS A 48 -10.30 -5.47 -17.73
CA CYS A 48 -9.12 -6.28 -17.53
C CYS A 48 -9.15 -6.98 -16.16
N LEU A 49 -9.54 -6.28 -15.10
CA LEU A 49 -9.73 -6.89 -13.78
C LEU A 49 -10.83 -7.94 -13.79
N GLN A 50 -11.94 -7.69 -14.50
CA GLN A 50 -12.98 -8.68 -14.71
C GLN A 50 -12.47 -9.94 -15.42
N LEU A 51 -11.63 -9.77 -16.45
CA LEU A 51 -10.99 -10.88 -17.14
C LEU A 51 -10.05 -11.68 -16.22
N LEU A 52 -9.23 -10.99 -15.41
CA LEU A 52 -8.37 -11.62 -14.43
C LEU A 52 -9.14 -12.42 -13.37
N LEU A 53 -10.28 -11.88 -12.89
CA LEU A 53 -11.18 -12.62 -11.99
C LEU A 53 -11.73 -13.89 -12.66
N ALA A 54 -12.06 -13.84 -13.96
CA ALA A 54 -12.52 -15.01 -14.68
C ALA A 54 -11.42 -16.08 -14.81
N VAL A 55 -10.18 -15.67 -15.06
CA VAL A 55 -9.02 -16.58 -15.07
C VAL A 55 -8.79 -17.21 -13.71
N ASN A 56 -8.82 -16.42 -12.63
CA ASN A 56 -8.65 -16.93 -11.26
C ASN A 56 -9.73 -17.94 -10.88
N ARG A 57 -11.01 -17.69 -11.22
CA ARG A 57 -12.10 -18.64 -10.99
C ARG A 57 -11.90 -19.98 -11.69
N ARG A 58 -11.44 -19.97 -12.94
CA ARG A 58 -11.17 -21.20 -13.71
C ARG A 58 -10.04 -22.03 -13.09
N ARG A 59 -9.08 -21.38 -12.41
CA ARG A 59 -7.94 -22.04 -11.75
C ARG A 59 -8.27 -22.58 -10.36
N LYS A 60 -9.52 -22.48 -9.87
CA LYS A 60 -9.94 -22.88 -8.51
C LYS A 60 -8.95 -22.38 -7.44
N ARG A 61 -8.70 -21.08 -7.44
CA ARG A 61 -7.68 -20.49 -6.60
C ARG A 61 -7.99 -20.68 -5.11
N HIS A 62 -7.01 -21.10 -4.35
CA HIS A 62 -7.06 -21.19 -2.89
C HIS A 62 -7.11 -19.79 -2.26
N GLY A 63 -7.51 -19.69 -0.99
CA GLY A 63 -7.39 -18.46 -0.21
C GLY A 63 -5.95 -17.92 -0.14
N LEU A 64 -5.81 -16.64 0.18
CA LEU A 64 -4.49 -15.99 0.13
C LEU A 64 -3.48 -16.61 1.09
N CYS A 65 -3.91 -17.13 2.25
CA CYS A 65 -3.06 -17.79 3.25
C CYS A 65 -3.00 -19.31 3.14
N GLU A 66 -3.70 -19.92 2.19
CA GLU A 66 -3.73 -21.39 2.04
C GLU A 66 -2.58 -21.94 1.20
N PRO A 67 -2.13 -23.18 1.44
CA PRO A 67 -2.50 -24.03 2.55
C PRO A 67 -1.88 -23.62 3.89
N ASP A 68 -0.80 -22.85 3.86
CA ASP A 68 -0.06 -22.32 5.01
C ASP A 68 0.68 -21.03 4.63
N PRO A 69 1.07 -20.18 5.60
CA PRO A 69 1.72 -18.89 5.32
C PRO A 69 3.00 -18.98 4.50
N VAL A 70 3.83 -19.99 4.71
CA VAL A 70 5.13 -20.13 4.00
C VAL A 70 4.91 -20.40 2.52
N THR A 71 4.07 -21.39 2.21
CA THR A 71 3.69 -21.73 0.84
C THR A 71 2.95 -20.56 0.18
N ALA A 72 2.08 -19.89 0.92
CA ALA A 72 1.34 -18.73 0.45
C ALA A 72 2.25 -17.55 0.08
N ARG A 73 3.30 -17.26 0.86
CA ARG A 73 4.31 -16.23 0.54
C ARG A 73 5.01 -16.51 -0.78
N ALA A 74 5.47 -17.76 -0.97
CA ALA A 74 6.16 -18.15 -2.20
C ALA A 74 5.23 -18.03 -3.42
N ARG A 75 3.96 -18.46 -3.28
CA ARG A 75 2.94 -18.32 -4.33
C ARG A 75 2.62 -16.86 -4.64
N PHE A 76 2.37 -16.04 -3.62
CA PHE A 76 2.06 -14.61 -3.77
C PHE A 76 3.20 -13.88 -4.49
N ARG A 77 4.45 -14.09 -4.04
CA ARG A 77 5.63 -13.52 -4.68
C ARG A 77 5.71 -13.89 -6.16
N ARG A 78 5.51 -15.17 -6.50
CA ARG A 78 5.55 -15.65 -7.89
C ARG A 78 4.47 -15.00 -8.74
N GLU A 79 3.25 -14.90 -8.24
CA GLU A 79 2.13 -14.26 -8.94
C GLU A 79 2.41 -12.78 -9.20
N VAL A 80 2.91 -12.05 -8.21
CA VAL A 80 3.25 -10.64 -8.36
C VAL A 80 4.36 -10.44 -9.39
N LEU A 81 5.39 -11.28 -9.38
CA LEU A 81 6.47 -11.22 -10.39
C LEU A 81 5.97 -11.49 -11.82
N VAL A 82 4.97 -12.34 -11.96
CA VAL A 82 4.33 -12.62 -13.27
C VAL A 82 3.47 -11.44 -13.75
N TYR A 83 2.69 -10.83 -12.87
CA TYR A 83 1.69 -9.79 -13.25
C TYR A 83 2.21 -8.36 -13.10
N GLY A 84 3.25 -8.13 -12.31
CA GLY A 84 3.82 -6.80 -12.06
C GLY A 84 4.50 -6.15 -13.25
N GLY A 85 4.96 -6.95 -14.21
CA GLY A 85 5.59 -6.45 -15.43
C GLY A 85 7.08 -6.10 -15.29
N PRO A 86 7.66 -5.41 -16.29
CA PRO A 86 9.05 -5.02 -16.26
C PRO A 86 9.27 -3.93 -15.21
N LYS A 87 10.41 -4.02 -14.53
CA LYS A 87 10.82 -3.03 -13.53
C LYS A 87 11.04 -1.66 -14.15
N THR A 88 10.33 -0.65 -13.65
CA THR A 88 10.50 0.75 -14.04
C THR A 88 11.90 1.24 -13.66
N ARG A 89 12.58 1.92 -14.59
CA ARG A 89 13.89 2.51 -14.31
C ARG A 89 13.74 3.73 -13.40
N VAL A 90 14.54 3.75 -12.35
CA VAL A 90 14.70 4.86 -11.40
C VAL A 90 16.20 5.18 -11.24
N GLY A 91 16.56 6.06 -10.35
CA GLY A 91 17.96 6.27 -9.97
C GLY A 91 18.55 5.06 -9.22
N PRO A 92 19.58 5.24 -8.41
CA PRO A 92 20.18 4.17 -7.64
C PRO A 92 19.17 3.42 -6.76
N VAL A 93 19.27 2.08 -6.75
CA VAL A 93 18.52 1.20 -5.84
C VAL A 93 19.53 0.44 -4.99
N ARG A 94 19.37 0.47 -3.66
CA ARG A 94 20.31 -0.12 -2.72
C ARG A 94 19.56 -0.88 -1.62
N ASP A 95 19.97 -2.12 -1.38
CA ASP A 95 19.54 -2.92 -0.23
C ASP A 95 20.56 -2.79 0.89
N PHE A 96 20.08 -2.59 2.11
CA PHE A 96 20.89 -2.59 3.33
C PHE A 96 20.03 -2.94 4.54
N GLU A 97 20.66 -3.04 5.71
CA GLU A 97 19.97 -3.31 6.97
C GLU A 97 19.97 -2.04 7.84
N ILE A 98 18.89 -1.89 8.60
CA ILE A 98 18.73 -0.87 9.63
C ILE A 98 18.43 -1.55 10.95
N GLU A 99 18.61 -0.85 12.07
CA GLU A 99 18.16 -1.32 13.37
C GLU A 99 16.62 -1.27 13.38
N GLY A 100 15.98 -2.40 13.61
CA GLY A 100 14.53 -2.58 13.71
C GLY A 100 14.05 -2.59 15.15
N GLY A 101 12.78 -2.98 15.34
CA GLY A 101 12.17 -3.05 16.69
C GLY A 101 12.75 -4.15 17.59
N ALA A 102 13.36 -5.20 17.02
CA ALA A 102 14.01 -6.28 17.76
C ALA A 102 15.07 -6.99 16.90
N GLY A 103 16.03 -6.25 16.41
CA GLY A 103 17.11 -6.73 15.54
C GLY A 103 17.10 -6.10 14.15
N PRO A 104 18.02 -6.50 13.26
CA PRO A 104 18.18 -5.89 11.96
C PRO A 104 16.96 -6.14 11.04
N VAL A 105 16.55 -5.10 10.32
CA VAL A 105 15.49 -5.13 9.32
C VAL A 105 16.06 -4.74 7.97
N ARG A 106 15.83 -5.57 6.95
CA ARG A 106 16.24 -5.27 5.59
C ARG A 106 15.37 -4.18 5.00
N VAL A 107 16.00 -3.25 4.30
CA VAL A 107 15.31 -2.17 3.59
C VAL A 107 15.86 -2.03 2.18
N ARG A 108 15.03 -1.51 1.27
CA ARG A 108 15.45 -1.14 -0.08
C ARG A 108 15.18 0.34 -0.30
N HIS A 109 16.23 1.08 -0.56
CA HIS A 109 16.16 2.50 -0.88
C HIS A 109 16.15 2.70 -2.40
N TYR A 110 15.18 3.45 -2.88
CA TYR A 110 15.06 3.91 -4.26
C TYR A 110 15.29 5.42 -4.29
N ALA A 111 16.25 5.87 -5.10
CA ALA A 111 16.44 7.28 -5.35
C ALA A 111 15.75 7.68 -6.65
N PRO A 112 15.11 8.86 -6.73
CA PRO A 112 14.58 9.36 -7.99
C PRO A 112 15.71 9.57 -9.02
N PRO A 113 15.41 9.44 -10.32
CA PRO A 113 16.41 9.70 -11.35
C PRO A 113 16.87 11.17 -11.24
N PRO A 114 18.12 11.46 -11.64
CA PRO A 114 18.60 12.83 -11.69
C PRO A 114 17.65 13.69 -12.53
N SER A 115 17.27 14.81 -11.98
CA SER A 115 16.47 15.81 -12.70
C SER A 115 17.34 16.57 -13.70
N ALA A 116 16.72 17.35 -14.60
CA ALA A 116 17.46 18.33 -15.40
C ALA A 116 18.28 19.25 -14.46
N PRO A 117 19.39 19.83 -14.91
CA PRO A 117 20.26 20.67 -14.08
C PRO A 117 19.54 21.83 -13.38
N SER A 118 18.38 22.26 -13.89
CA SER A 118 17.50 23.29 -13.31
C SER A 118 16.61 22.79 -12.17
N ASP A 119 16.44 21.48 -12.00
CA ASP A 119 15.54 20.93 -11.01
C ASP A 119 16.29 20.66 -9.69
N LYS A 120 15.78 21.17 -8.57
CA LYS A 120 16.29 20.81 -7.25
C LYS A 120 16.10 19.31 -7.02
N ALA A 121 17.14 18.63 -6.56
CA ALA A 121 17.04 17.23 -6.12
C ALA A 121 15.88 17.07 -5.12
N SER A 122 15.14 15.98 -5.23
CA SER A 122 14.08 15.69 -4.25
C SER A 122 14.71 15.53 -2.87
N ARG A 123 14.07 16.14 -1.88
CA ARG A 123 14.47 16.03 -0.47
C ARG A 123 13.44 15.29 0.36
N ASP A 124 12.42 14.75 -0.32
CA ASP A 124 11.33 13.98 0.30
C ASP A 124 11.70 12.51 0.36
N LEU A 125 11.32 11.83 1.44
CA LEU A 125 11.41 10.39 1.60
C LEU A 125 10.06 9.82 2.03
N LEU A 126 9.64 8.73 1.40
CA LEU A 126 8.53 7.89 1.82
C LEU A 126 9.07 6.59 2.41
N VAL A 127 8.89 6.36 3.71
CA VAL A 127 9.04 5.03 4.33
C VAL A 127 7.82 4.22 3.92
N TYR A 128 8.02 3.17 3.11
CA TYR A 128 6.94 2.38 2.53
C TYR A 128 6.85 1.00 3.17
N LEU A 129 5.68 0.70 3.70
CA LEU A 129 5.33 -0.57 4.33
C LEU A 129 4.45 -1.35 3.37
N HIS A 130 4.89 -2.55 2.99
CA HIS A 130 4.18 -3.34 2.00
C HIS A 130 2.88 -3.95 2.56
N GLY A 131 1.90 -4.19 1.68
CA GLY A 131 0.70 -4.96 1.98
C GLY A 131 0.96 -6.47 2.05
N GLY A 132 -0.14 -7.22 2.23
CA GLY A 132 -0.11 -8.68 2.32
C GLY A 132 -0.65 -9.22 3.64
N GLY A 133 -1.57 -8.49 4.28
CA GLY A 133 -2.29 -8.95 5.49
C GLY A 133 -1.37 -9.22 6.69
N PHE A 134 -0.24 -8.53 6.81
CA PHE A 134 0.79 -8.75 7.83
C PHE A 134 1.49 -10.11 7.77
N VAL A 135 1.13 -10.95 6.82
CA VAL A 135 1.56 -12.35 6.66
C VAL A 135 2.35 -12.59 5.39
N LEU A 136 1.99 -11.89 4.32
CA LEU A 136 2.58 -11.99 2.98
C LEU A 136 3.33 -10.73 2.62
N GLY A 137 4.01 -10.78 1.48
CA GLY A 137 4.73 -9.62 0.93
C GLY A 137 6.20 -9.58 1.33
N ASP A 138 6.96 -8.85 0.53
CA ASP A 138 8.38 -8.60 0.71
C ASP A 138 8.84 -7.43 -0.18
N LEU A 139 10.16 -7.13 -0.17
CA LEU A 139 10.76 -6.08 -1.01
C LEU A 139 10.56 -6.34 -2.51
N GLU A 140 10.52 -7.61 -2.94
CA GLU A 140 10.36 -7.95 -4.37
C GLU A 140 8.92 -7.81 -4.84
N THR A 141 7.95 -8.16 -4.00
CA THR A 141 6.52 -8.04 -4.34
C THR A 141 6.09 -6.59 -4.51
N HIS A 142 6.78 -5.66 -3.86
CA HIS A 142 6.46 -4.23 -3.94
C HIS A 142 7.52 -3.39 -4.67
N ASP A 143 8.49 -4.05 -5.36
CA ASP A 143 9.55 -3.36 -6.08
C ASP A 143 9.00 -2.43 -7.18
N GLU A 144 8.09 -2.92 -8.05
CA GLU A 144 7.52 -2.06 -9.12
C GLU A 144 6.61 -0.94 -8.58
N PRO A 145 5.69 -1.14 -7.62
CA PRO A 145 4.98 -0.05 -6.97
C PRO A 145 5.90 1.02 -6.38
N CYS A 146 6.96 0.63 -5.65
CA CYS A 146 7.93 1.56 -5.09
C CYS A 146 8.70 2.34 -6.16
N ARG A 147 9.05 1.69 -7.29
CA ARG A 147 9.69 2.35 -8.43
C ARG A 147 8.77 3.38 -9.09
N LEU A 148 7.51 3.03 -9.29
CA LEU A 148 6.51 3.95 -9.86
C LEU A 148 6.26 5.15 -8.93
N LEU A 149 6.15 4.92 -7.63
CA LEU A 149 6.08 5.99 -6.63
C LEU A 149 7.33 6.88 -6.69
N CYS A 150 8.52 6.27 -6.64
CA CYS A 150 9.77 7.00 -6.71
C CYS A 150 9.87 7.90 -7.96
N LEU A 151 9.52 7.35 -9.13
CA LEU A 151 9.60 8.07 -10.40
C LEU A 151 8.56 9.20 -10.49
N HIS A 152 7.28 8.88 -10.23
CA HIS A 152 6.18 9.79 -10.55
C HIS A 152 5.85 10.78 -9.42
N ALA A 153 6.19 10.44 -8.18
CA ALA A 153 6.16 11.39 -7.07
C ALA A 153 7.48 12.17 -6.93
N ARG A 154 8.54 11.78 -7.65
CA ARG A 154 9.88 12.37 -7.52
C ARG A 154 10.35 12.39 -6.06
N THR A 155 10.13 11.31 -5.34
CA THR A 155 10.47 11.14 -3.93
C THR A 155 11.39 9.94 -3.75
N HIS A 156 12.29 9.99 -2.77
CA HIS A 156 12.98 8.79 -2.32
C HIS A 156 11.96 7.83 -1.71
N VAL A 157 12.17 6.53 -1.86
CA VAL A 157 11.34 5.51 -1.21
C VAL A 157 12.25 4.58 -0.43
N LEU A 158 11.91 4.30 0.83
CA LEU A 158 12.56 3.31 1.68
C LEU A 158 11.55 2.20 1.96
N SER A 159 11.58 1.14 1.16
CA SER A 159 10.73 -0.03 1.36
C SER A 159 11.28 -0.91 2.49
N VAL A 160 10.42 -1.33 3.40
CA VAL A 160 10.80 -2.00 4.66
C VAL A 160 10.31 -3.44 4.65
N ALA A 161 11.22 -4.41 4.86
CA ALA A 161 10.89 -5.82 5.05
C ALA A 161 10.61 -6.08 6.54
N TYR A 162 9.51 -5.54 7.05
CA TYR A 162 9.12 -5.71 8.45
C TYR A 162 8.77 -7.17 8.76
N ARG A 163 8.88 -7.57 10.03
CA ARG A 163 8.61 -8.94 10.49
C ARG A 163 7.14 -9.30 10.31
N LEU A 164 6.89 -10.52 9.82
CA LEU A 164 5.58 -11.02 9.45
C LEU A 164 5.03 -12.02 10.48
N ALA A 165 3.72 -12.04 10.61
CA ALA A 165 2.98 -13.07 11.29
C ALA A 165 2.87 -14.33 10.40
N PRO A 166 2.65 -15.52 10.94
CA PRO A 166 2.48 -15.81 12.38
C PRO A 166 3.77 -15.91 13.19
N GLU A 167 4.95 -15.93 12.54
CA GLU A 167 6.24 -16.10 13.23
C GLU A 167 6.52 -14.92 14.18
N HIS A 168 6.07 -13.74 13.80
CA HIS A 168 6.21 -12.50 14.56
C HIS A 168 4.87 -11.75 14.59
N PRO A 169 3.93 -12.15 15.44
CA PRO A 169 2.62 -11.50 15.53
C PRO A 169 2.71 -10.06 16.05
N PHE A 170 1.59 -9.38 16.10
CA PHE A 170 1.48 -8.06 16.72
C PHE A 170 2.11 -8.05 18.14
N PRO A 171 2.90 -7.02 18.47
CA PRO A 171 3.17 -5.79 17.73
C PRO A 171 4.49 -5.78 16.92
N ALA A 172 5.05 -6.92 16.50
CA ALA A 172 6.40 -6.99 15.94
C ALA A 172 6.57 -6.14 14.66
N GLY A 173 5.67 -6.29 13.68
CA GLY A 173 5.70 -5.50 12.44
C GLY A 173 5.51 -4.00 12.67
N LEU A 174 4.67 -3.62 13.64
CA LEU A 174 4.51 -2.22 14.06
C LEU A 174 5.81 -1.67 14.69
N GLY A 175 6.48 -2.46 15.53
CA GLY A 175 7.77 -2.09 16.10
C GLY A 175 8.82 -1.80 15.03
N ASP A 176 8.88 -2.61 13.98
CA ASP A 176 9.78 -2.41 12.84
C ASP A 176 9.40 -1.18 12.00
N ALA A 177 8.10 -0.93 11.81
CA ALA A 177 7.61 0.27 11.12
C ALA A 177 8.01 1.57 11.84
N LEU A 178 7.84 1.61 13.15
CA LEU A 178 8.24 2.74 13.99
C LEU A 178 9.76 2.92 14.00
N ALA A 179 10.53 1.84 14.12
CA ALA A 179 11.98 1.88 14.05
C ALA A 179 12.47 2.40 12.69
N ALA A 180 11.88 1.95 11.58
CA ALA A 180 12.22 2.41 10.24
C ALA A 180 11.91 3.90 10.03
N LEU A 181 10.77 4.40 10.53
CA LEU A 181 10.44 5.82 10.49
C LEU A 181 11.47 6.66 11.26
N ARG A 182 11.78 6.28 12.49
CA ARG A 182 12.76 6.97 13.35
C ARG A 182 14.17 6.92 12.74
N TRP A 183 14.56 5.75 12.21
CA TRP A 183 15.84 5.60 11.53
C TRP A 183 15.94 6.54 10.32
N ALA A 184 14.91 6.57 9.48
CA ALA A 184 14.87 7.43 8.30
C ALA A 184 14.99 8.91 8.66
N GLN A 185 14.26 9.37 9.69
CA GLN A 185 14.34 10.75 10.20
C GLN A 185 15.72 11.08 10.78
N SER A 186 16.37 10.13 11.48
CA SER A 186 17.69 10.35 12.10
C SER A 186 18.85 10.24 11.11
N ASN A 187 18.66 9.54 9.98
CA ASN A 187 19.67 9.32 8.95
C ASN A 187 19.33 9.98 7.61
N ALA A 188 18.39 10.92 7.60
CA ALA A 188 17.88 11.57 6.39
C ALA A 188 19.01 12.14 5.51
N GLY A 189 19.99 12.82 6.11
CA GLY A 189 21.13 13.38 5.37
C GLY A 189 21.97 12.33 4.62
N ARG A 190 22.07 11.10 5.13
CA ARG A 190 22.77 9.98 4.43
C ARG A 190 22.04 9.54 3.15
N LEU A 191 20.75 9.82 3.07
CA LEU A 191 19.89 9.50 1.93
C LEU A 191 19.69 10.72 1.00
N GLY A 192 20.26 11.88 1.33
CA GLY A 192 20.11 13.12 0.57
C GLY A 192 18.74 13.80 0.76
N VAL A 193 18.05 13.52 1.87
CA VAL A 193 16.72 14.04 2.21
C VAL A 193 16.75 14.89 3.49
N GLU A 194 15.66 15.59 3.78
CA GLU A 194 15.50 16.39 5.00
C GLU A 194 14.69 15.61 6.04
N PRO A 195 15.08 15.62 7.33
CA PRO A 195 14.37 14.89 8.40
C PRO A 195 12.89 15.25 8.50
N GLU A 196 12.55 16.52 8.32
CA GLU A 196 11.20 17.07 8.38
C GLU A 196 10.37 16.71 7.14
N ARG A 197 10.98 16.11 6.12
CA ARG A 197 10.36 15.68 4.88
C ARG A 197 10.26 14.15 4.76
N VAL A 198 10.45 13.44 5.88
CA VAL A 198 10.26 12.01 5.96
C VAL A 198 8.79 11.71 6.23
N SER A 199 8.15 11.05 5.27
CA SER A 199 6.75 10.61 5.32
C SER A 199 6.67 9.10 5.52
N ILE A 200 5.49 8.60 5.87
CA ILE A 200 5.21 7.17 5.98
C ILE A 200 4.04 6.78 5.10
N GLY A 201 4.01 5.55 4.60
CA GLY A 201 2.88 5.07 3.83
C GLY A 201 2.97 3.58 3.54
N GLY A 202 1.93 3.07 2.94
CA GLY A 202 1.84 1.66 2.55
C GLY A 202 0.47 1.34 1.98
N ASP A 203 0.31 0.09 1.57
CA ASP A 203 -0.93 -0.44 1.03
C ASP A 203 -1.53 -1.53 1.92
N SER A 204 -2.85 -1.60 2.02
CA SER A 204 -3.56 -2.65 2.77
C SER A 204 -3.06 -2.75 4.23
N ALA A 205 -2.52 -3.87 4.65
CA ALA A 205 -1.88 -4.05 5.97
C ALA A 205 -0.71 -3.08 6.19
N GLY A 206 0.08 -2.75 5.16
CA GLY A 206 1.12 -1.72 5.24
C GLY A 206 0.54 -0.32 5.43
N GLY A 207 -0.64 -0.05 4.84
CA GLY A 207 -1.42 1.16 5.10
C GLY A 207 -1.93 1.24 6.54
N ASN A 208 -2.31 0.10 7.12
CA ASN A 208 -2.63 -0.01 8.55
C ASN A 208 -1.41 0.37 9.42
N LEU A 209 -0.27 -0.29 9.21
CA LEU A 209 0.95 -0.02 9.95
C LEU A 209 1.40 1.45 9.82
N ALA A 210 1.22 2.05 8.62
CA ALA A 210 1.54 3.45 8.38
C ALA A 210 0.62 4.40 9.17
N ALA A 211 -0.69 4.14 9.16
CA ALA A 211 -1.66 4.92 9.92
C ALA A 211 -1.40 4.85 11.43
N VAL A 212 -1.18 3.63 11.96
CA VAL A 212 -0.84 3.43 13.37
C VAL A 212 0.49 4.09 13.74
N ALA A 213 1.52 3.94 12.90
CA ALA A 213 2.81 4.57 13.17
C ALA A 213 2.71 6.10 13.16
N ALA A 214 1.89 6.69 12.29
CA ALA A 214 1.61 8.13 12.29
C ALA A 214 0.91 8.57 13.59
N GLN A 215 -0.07 7.80 14.09
CA GLN A 215 -0.74 8.06 15.38
C GLN A 215 0.23 7.97 16.57
N VAL A 216 1.01 6.90 16.65
CA VAL A 216 1.95 6.67 17.78
C VAL A 216 3.05 7.73 17.83
N SER A 217 3.51 8.19 16.66
CA SER A 217 4.60 9.19 16.58
C SER A 217 4.14 10.65 16.62
N ALA A 218 2.82 10.90 16.62
CA ALA A 218 2.23 12.23 16.44
C ALA A 218 2.74 13.31 17.42
N ARG A 219 2.99 12.92 18.68
CA ARG A 219 3.41 13.85 19.75
C ARG A 219 4.93 13.95 19.94
N ASP A 220 5.70 13.05 19.32
CA ASP A 220 7.17 13.00 19.47
C ASP A 220 7.84 13.46 18.16
N ARG A 221 7.83 12.60 17.16
CA ARG A 221 8.44 12.87 15.83
C ARG A 221 7.48 12.44 14.72
N PRO A 222 6.46 13.26 14.42
CA PRO A 222 5.47 12.91 13.39
C PRO A 222 6.12 12.79 12.01
N PRO A 223 5.59 11.92 11.12
CA PRO A 223 5.95 11.97 9.72
C PRO A 223 5.46 13.27 9.07
N ALA A 224 6.07 13.70 7.97
CA ALA A 224 5.66 14.88 7.22
C ALA A 224 4.26 14.73 6.59
N ALA A 225 3.93 13.51 6.15
CA ALA A 225 2.64 13.15 5.57
C ALA A 225 2.45 11.64 5.62
N GLN A 226 1.22 11.15 5.36
CA GLN A 226 0.90 9.73 5.28
C GLN A 226 0.23 9.37 3.95
N LEU A 227 0.72 8.30 3.28
CA LEU A 227 0.14 7.72 2.06
C LEU A 227 -0.53 6.40 2.41
N LEU A 228 -1.85 6.35 2.37
CA LEU A 228 -2.65 5.19 2.77
C LEU A 228 -3.38 4.63 1.54
N VAL A 229 -2.91 3.52 1.00
CA VAL A 229 -3.48 2.91 -0.20
C VAL A 229 -4.38 1.75 0.21
N TYR A 230 -5.68 1.87 -0.02
CA TYR A 230 -6.74 0.95 0.43
C TYR A 230 -6.45 0.33 1.80
N PRO A 231 -6.23 1.17 2.84
CA PRO A 231 -5.72 0.69 4.12
C PRO A 231 -6.75 -0.18 4.84
N ALA A 232 -6.26 -1.21 5.56
CA ALA A 232 -7.04 -1.93 6.55
C ALA A 232 -7.10 -1.10 7.83
N THR A 233 -8.27 -0.57 8.20
CA THR A 233 -8.37 0.38 9.31
C THR A 233 -9.24 -0.10 10.47
N ASP A 234 -9.97 -1.21 10.28
CA ASP A 234 -10.85 -1.79 11.31
C ASP A 234 -10.88 -3.31 11.24
N ALA A 235 -10.14 -3.96 12.14
CA ALA A 235 -10.05 -5.41 12.25
C ALA A 235 -11.32 -6.06 12.85
N VAL A 236 -12.19 -5.26 13.47
CA VAL A 236 -13.40 -5.76 14.11
C VAL A 236 -14.39 -6.26 13.06
N LYS A 237 -15.05 -7.37 13.37
CA LYS A 237 -16.01 -8.03 12.47
C LYS A 237 -17.36 -7.29 12.42
N GLU A 238 -17.32 -5.98 12.22
CA GLU A 238 -18.53 -5.20 11.99
C GLU A 238 -18.97 -5.29 10.53
N GLU A 239 -20.28 -5.41 10.32
CA GLU A 239 -20.83 -5.40 8.97
C GLU A 239 -20.83 -3.99 8.39
N ARG A 240 -20.30 -3.89 7.17
CA ARG A 240 -20.30 -2.66 6.35
C ARG A 240 -20.74 -3.04 4.93
N PRO A 241 -21.39 -2.17 4.16
CA PRO A 241 -21.84 -2.49 2.81
C PRO A 241 -20.76 -3.11 1.92
N SER A 242 -19.53 -2.59 1.95
CA SER A 242 -18.43 -3.16 1.17
C SER A 242 -18.04 -4.59 1.58
N LYS A 243 -18.18 -4.93 2.86
CA LYS A 243 -17.91 -6.29 3.38
C LYS A 243 -18.92 -7.31 2.86
N GLU A 244 -20.17 -6.91 2.69
CA GLU A 244 -21.19 -7.73 2.07
C GLU A 244 -21.00 -7.83 0.55
N LEU A 245 -20.85 -6.68 -0.13
CA LEU A 245 -20.77 -6.59 -1.59
C LEU A 245 -19.51 -7.26 -2.17
N PHE A 246 -18.37 -7.12 -1.50
CA PHE A 246 -17.07 -7.51 -2.04
C PHE A 246 -16.38 -8.63 -1.25
N GLY A 247 -16.99 -9.15 -0.19
CA GLY A 247 -16.43 -10.20 0.66
C GLY A 247 -16.28 -11.56 -0.03
N ARG A 248 -16.80 -11.73 -1.25
CA ARG A 248 -16.68 -12.95 -2.06
C ARG A 248 -16.56 -12.61 -3.55
N GLY A 249 -15.76 -13.41 -4.26
CA GLY A 249 -15.70 -13.34 -5.72
C GLY A 249 -14.80 -12.24 -6.30
N PHE A 250 -14.13 -11.47 -5.46
CA PHE A 250 -13.13 -10.48 -5.80
C PHE A 250 -11.72 -10.93 -5.36
N PHE A 251 -10.72 -10.04 -5.41
CA PHE A 251 -9.32 -10.39 -5.16
C PHE A 251 -9.00 -10.56 -3.67
N LEU A 252 -9.74 -9.89 -2.78
CA LEU A 252 -9.65 -10.04 -1.34
C LEU A 252 -11.00 -10.52 -0.81
N ALA A 253 -11.02 -11.67 -0.16
CA ALA A 253 -12.23 -12.24 0.43
C ALA A 253 -12.30 -11.96 1.94
N ARG A 254 -13.51 -12.05 2.50
CA ARG A 254 -13.74 -11.99 3.96
C ARG A 254 -12.87 -13.01 4.70
N THR A 255 -12.86 -14.25 4.19
CA THR A 255 -12.07 -15.34 4.78
C THR A 255 -10.57 -15.07 4.80
N ASP A 256 -10.05 -14.35 3.78
CA ASP A 256 -8.66 -13.95 3.75
C ASP A 256 -8.37 -12.89 4.82
N CYS A 257 -9.25 -11.88 4.96
CA CYS A 257 -9.11 -10.84 5.98
C CYS A 257 -9.16 -11.42 7.39
N ASP A 258 -10.11 -12.32 7.65
CA ASP A 258 -10.26 -13.00 8.95
C ASP A 258 -8.98 -13.77 9.29
N ALA A 259 -8.47 -14.59 8.36
CA ALA A 259 -7.24 -15.35 8.55
C ALA A 259 -6.01 -14.44 8.79
N PHE A 260 -5.88 -13.34 8.03
CA PHE A 260 -4.80 -12.39 8.21
C PHE A 260 -4.79 -11.77 9.60
N PHE A 261 -5.95 -11.29 10.06
CA PHE A 261 -6.03 -10.72 11.40
C PHE A 261 -5.86 -11.76 12.50
N ASP A 262 -6.36 -13.00 12.33
CA ASP A 262 -6.12 -14.08 13.28
C ASP A 262 -4.63 -14.41 13.41
N TYR A 263 -3.88 -14.50 12.30
CA TYR A 263 -2.43 -14.66 12.34
C TYR A 263 -1.72 -13.47 12.97
N TYR A 264 -2.17 -12.24 12.65
CA TYR A 264 -1.52 -11.01 13.12
C TYR A 264 -1.70 -10.79 14.62
N THR A 265 -2.91 -11.03 15.15
CA THR A 265 -3.26 -10.72 16.55
C THR A 265 -3.22 -11.94 17.46
N GLY A 266 -3.05 -13.16 16.93
CA GLY A 266 -3.23 -14.39 17.69
C GLY A 266 -4.70 -14.68 18.03
N GLY A 267 -5.64 -14.04 17.33
CA GLY A 267 -7.08 -14.22 17.50
C GLY A 267 -7.75 -13.25 18.47
N GLU A 268 -6.98 -12.42 19.17
CA GLU A 268 -7.49 -11.48 20.18
C GLU A 268 -7.08 -10.02 19.87
N GLY A 269 -7.65 -9.04 20.62
CA GLY A 269 -7.21 -7.64 20.58
C GLY A 269 -7.50 -6.89 19.28
N ARG A 270 -8.49 -7.30 18.50
CA ARG A 270 -8.87 -6.62 17.25
C ARG A 270 -9.37 -5.19 17.46
N GLU A 271 -9.85 -4.84 18.68
CA GLU A 271 -10.29 -3.49 19.07
C GLU A 271 -9.15 -2.56 19.48
N ASP A 272 -7.93 -3.08 19.70
CA ASP A 272 -6.78 -2.25 20.02
C ASP A 272 -6.57 -1.21 18.91
N PRO A 273 -6.51 0.12 19.21
CA PRO A 273 -6.28 1.15 18.20
C PRO A 273 -4.98 0.96 17.40
N ARG A 274 -4.02 0.21 17.95
CA ARG A 274 -2.78 -0.16 17.25
C ARG A 274 -2.96 -1.31 16.25
N VAL A 275 -4.14 -1.94 16.21
CA VAL A 275 -4.58 -2.94 15.23
C VAL A 275 -5.68 -2.33 14.33
N SER A 276 -6.58 -1.58 14.92
CA SER A 276 -7.72 -0.91 14.29
C SER A 276 -7.59 0.61 14.42
N PRO A 277 -6.80 1.29 13.59
CA PRO A 277 -6.53 2.72 13.73
C PRO A 277 -7.77 3.61 13.63
N LEU A 278 -8.85 3.14 13.01
CA LEU A 278 -10.15 3.83 13.00
C LEU A 278 -10.76 3.95 14.41
N ARG A 279 -10.37 3.11 15.35
CA ARG A 279 -10.88 3.08 16.74
C ARG A 279 -10.02 3.89 17.71
N ALA A 280 -9.05 4.63 17.20
CA ALA A 280 -8.27 5.54 18.04
C ALA A 280 -9.19 6.62 18.63
N PRO A 281 -9.05 6.91 19.94
CA PRO A 281 -9.92 7.87 20.62
C PRO A 281 -9.70 9.33 20.18
N ASP A 282 -8.54 9.63 19.58
CA ASP A 282 -8.16 10.96 19.14
C ASP A 282 -7.33 10.85 17.84
N LEU A 283 -7.81 11.49 16.79
CA LEU A 283 -7.14 11.59 15.49
C LEU A 283 -6.71 13.02 15.17
N SER A 284 -6.80 13.93 16.14
CA SER A 284 -6.41 15.33 15.96
C SER A 284 -4.89 15.49 15.79
N GLY A 285 -4.48 16.51 15.03
CA GLY A 285 -3.07 16.86 14.86
C GLY A 285 -2.23 15.82 14.11
N LEU A 286 -2.86 14.84 13.46
CA LEU A 286 -2.14 13.84 12.64
C LEU A 286 -1.62 14.46 11.35
N ALA A 287 -0.54 13.87 10.84
CA ALA A 287 0.10 14.29 9.60
C ALA A 287 -0.89 14.29 8.41
N PRO A 288 -0.78 15.26 7.47
CA PRO A 288 -1.58 15.30 6.26
C PRO A 288 -1.60 13.96 5.52
N ALA A 289 -2.77 13.55 4.99
CA ALA A 289 -2.97 12.23 4.41
C ALA A 289 -3.41 12.28 2.94
N LEU A 290 -2.85 11.40 2.11
CA LEU A 290 -3.46 10.95 0.87
C LEU A 290 -4.01 9.55 1.09
N VAL A 291 -5.33 9.41 1.03
CA VAL A 291 -6.04 8.13 1.17
C VAL A 291 -6.56 7.70 -0.20
N VAL A 292 -6.11 6.54 -0.67
CA VAL A 292 -6.51 5.96 -1.95
C VAL A 292 -7.46 4.79 -1.68
N ILE A 293 -8.67 4.84 -2.22
CA ILE A 293 -9.73 3.85 -2.01
C ILE A 293 -10.00 3.12 -3.32
N ALA A 294 -10.00 1.79 -3.30
CA ALA A 294 -10.45 0.99 -4.44
C ALA A 294 -11.97 0.76 -4.38
N GLY A 295 -12.64 0.85 -5.53
CA GLY A 295 -14.11 0.79 -5.59
C GLY A 295 -14.68 -0.60 -5.32
N PHE A 296 -13.99 -1.65 -5.80
CA PHE A 296 -14.37 -3.06 -5.65
C PHE A 296 -13.50 -3.72 -4.59
N ASP A 297 -13.62 -3.26 -3.34
CA ASP A 297 -12.74 -3.66 -2.25
C ASP A 297 -13.54 -3.94 -0.97
N TYR A 298 -13.23 -5.06 -0.33
CA TYR A 298 -13.75 -5.44 0.99
C TYR A 298 -13.48 -4.37 2.06
N LEU A 299 -12.31 -3.68 1.97
CA LEU A 299 -11.86 -2.64 2.91
C LEU A 299 -12.33 -1.22 2.53
N ARG A 300 -13.12 -1.06 1.46
CA ARG A 300 -13.53 0.24 0.92
C ARG A 300 -14.13 1.16 1.99
N ASP A 301 -15.15 0.68 2.66
CA ASP A 301 -15.96 1.53 3.56
C ASP A 301 -15.23 1.86 4.86
N GLU A 302 -14.36 0.99 5.36
CA GLU A 302 -13.52 1.30 6.52
C GLU A 302 -12.40 2.30 6.19
N GLY A 303 -11.81 2.20 5.00
CA GLY A 303 -10.86 3.20 4.51
C GLY A 303 -11.49 4.58 4.30
N ASP A 304 -12.71 4.63 3.74
CA ASP A 304 -13.50 5.86 3.63
C ASP A 304 -13.88 6.43 5.00
N ALA A 305 -14.23 5.57 5.96
CA ALA A 305 -14.54 6.00 7.33
C ALA A 305 -13.31 6.61 8.02
N TYR A 306 -12.13 6.02 7.83
CA TYR A 306 -10.90 6.55 8.39
C TYR A 306 -10.52 7.90 7.78
N ALA A 307 -10.67 8.06 6.46
CA ALA A 307 -10.44 9.35 5.80
C ALA A 307 -11.36 10.44 6.35
N ARG A 308 -12.66 10.15 6.51
CA ARG A 308 -13.62 11.09 7.12
C ARG A 308 -13.28 11.40 8.57
N ALA A 309 -12.93 10.40 9.38
CA ALA A 309 -12.57 10.63 10.78
C ALA A 309 -11.34 11.54 10.93
N LEU A 310 -10.34 11.41 10.03
CA LEU A 310 -9.21 12.34 9.97
C LEU A 310 -9.64 13.76 9.59
N GLU A 311 -10.57 13.93 8.62
CA GLU A 311 -11.11 15.24 8.22
C GLU A 311 -11.91 15.88 9.35
N GLU A 312 -12.77 15.11 10.01
CA GLU A 312 -13.59 15.54 11.17
C GLU A 312 -12.73 15.96 12.36
N ALA A 313 -11.56 15.34 12.52
CA ALA A 313 -10.57 15.72 13.52
C ALA A 313 -9.71 16.96 13.11
N GLY A 314 -10.07 17.64 12.01
CA GLY A 314 -9.37 18.85 11.53
C GLY A 314 -8.13 18.55 10.68
N GLY A 315 -7.90 17.30 10.29
CA GLY A 315 -6.75 16.90 9.48
C GLY A 315 -6.84 17.32 8.02
N VAL A 316 -5.71 17.53 7.38
CA VAL A 316 -5.62 17.74 5.93
C VAL A 316 -5.66 16.41 5.22
N VAL A 317 -6.76 16.08 4.55
CA VAL A 317 -6.94 14.81 3.86
C VAL A 317 -7.24 15.03 2.38
N VAL A 318 -6.64 14.21 1.53
CA VAL A 318 -6.96 14.11 0.09
C VAL A 318 -7.41 12.69 -0.17
N THR A 319 -8.69 12.50 -0.46
CA THR A 319 -9.23 11.17 -0.80
C THR A 319 -9.27 10.96 -2.32
N ARG A 320 -8.76 9.83 -2.79
CA ARG A 320 -8.81 9.40 -4.19
C ARG A 320 -9.57 8.08 -4.32
N ARG A 321 -10.80 8.14 -4.84
CA ARG A 321 -11.62 6.94 -5.09
C ARG A 321 -11.40 6.44 -6.50
N LEU A 322 -10.91 5.20 -6.62
CA LEU A 322 -10.65 4.50 -7.87
C LEU A 322 -11.79 3.52 -8.13
N THR A 323 -12.90 4.07 -8.60
CA THR A 323 -14.23 3.41 -8.67
C THR A 323 -14.27 2.15 -9.54
N SER A 324 -13.34 1.96 -10.46
CA SER A 324 -13.27 0.79 -11.35
C SER A 324 -12.23 -0.26 -10.92
N LEU A 325 -11.45 0.02 -9.87
CA LEU A 325 -10.36 -0.87 -9.45
C LEU A 325 -10.72 -1.68 -8.21
N ALA A 326 -9.99 -2.78 -8.01
CA ALA A 326 -10.18 -3.71 -6.90
C ALA A 326 -8.95 -3.72 -5.98
N HIS A 327 -9.11 -4.32 -4.78
CA HIS A 327 -8.00 -4.51 -3.84
C HIS A 327 -6.77 -5.16 -4.50
N GLY A 328 -5.58 -4.72 -4.13
CA GLY A 328 -4.32 -5.26 -4.65
C GLY A 328 -4.00 -4.88 -6.10
N PHE A 329 -4.70 -3.89 -6.70
CA PHE A 329 -4.46 -3.47 -8.09
C PHE A 329 -3.00 -3.06 -8.34
N ILE A 330 -2.26 -2.61 -7.35
CA ILE A 330 -0.86 -2.20 -7.48
C ILE A 330 0.06 -3.34 -7.95
N HIS A 331 -0.32 -4.59 -7.73
CA HIS A 331 0.43 -5.78 -8.19
C HIS A 331 0.12 -6.17 -9.65
N MET A 332 -0.83 -5.49 -10.28
CA MET A 332 -1.32 -5.82 -11.63
C MET A 332 -0.88 -4.81 -12.69
N THR A 333 0.09 -3.96 -12.36
CA THR A 333 0.54 -2.85 -13.23
C THR A 333 1.14 -3.30 -14.55
N GLY A 334 1.62 -4.54 -14.64
CA GLY A 334 2.16 -5.10 -15.87
C GLY A 334 1.11 -5.68 -16.80
N VAL A 335 -0.07 -6.04 -16.30
CA VAL A 335 -1.12 -6.71 -17.07
C VAL A 335 -2.41 -5.88 -17.17
N CYS A 336 -2.61 -4.90 -16.31
CA CYS A 336 -3.79 -4.04 -16.29
C CYS A 336 -3.37 -2.57 -16.48
N PRO A 337 -3.56 -1.98 -17.68
CA PRO A 337 -3.22 -0.58 -17.93
C PRO A 337 -3.91 0.40 -17.01
N ALA A 338 -5.16 0.15 -16.61
CA ALA A 338 -5.90 1.00 -15.67
C ALA A 338 -5.25 1.00 -14.28
N ALA A 339 -4.76 -0.14 -13.80
CA ALA A 339 -4.05 -0.25 -12.53
C ALA A 339 -2.74 0.57 -12.55
N ARG A 340 -1.96 0.47 -13.64
CA ARG A 340 -0.75 1.27 -13.82
C ARG A 340 -1.06 2.77 -13.89
N ALA A 341 -2.06 3.17 -14.67
CA ALA A 341 -2.47 4.56 -14.79
C ALA A 341 -2.92 5.14 -13.44
N ALA A 342 -3.67 4.38 -12.65
CA ALA A 342 -4.12 4.78 -11.33
C ALA A 342 -2.94 4.98 -10.36
N LEU A 343 -1.95 4.05 -10.35
CA LEU A 343 -0.75 4.19 -9.52
C LEU A 343 0.02 5.47 -9.89
N VAL A 344 0.23 5.71 -11.18
CA VAL A 344 0.88 6.95 -11.66
C VAL A 344 0.10 8.18 -11.24
N ALA A 345 -1.23 8.15 -11.32
CA ALA A 345 -2.09 9.27 -10.96
C ALA A 345 -2.02 9.60 -9.46
N TYR A 346 -2.11 8.59 -8.58
CA TYR A 346 -2.00 8.87 -7.15
C TYR A 346 -0.56 9.19 -6.72
N ALA A 347 0.47 8.66 -7.38
CA ALA A 347 1.85 9.07 -7.15
C ALA A 347 2.07 10.57 -7.45
N ARG A 348 1.46 11.08 -8.54
CA ARG A 348 1.45 12.53 -8.83
C ARG A 348 0.64 13.32 -7.79
N GLY A 349 -0.49 12.76 -7.34
CA GLY A 349 -1.28 13.32 -6.23
C GLY A 349 -0.48 13.41 -4.93
N TRP A 350 0.32 12.38 -4.65
CA TRP A 350 1.26 12.36 -3.53
C TRP A 350 2.30 13.48 -3.64
N ARG A 351 2.88 13.67 -4.82
CA ARG A 351 3.79 14.79 -5.07
C ARG A 351 3.13 16.14 -4.76
N ALA A 352 1.90 16.33 -5.24
CA ALA A 352 1.17 17.58 -5.00
C ALA A 352 0.90 17.83 -3.51
N LEU A 353 0.58 16.77 -2.74
CA LEU A 353 0.44 16.87 -1.28
C LEU A 353 1.76 17.26 -0.61
N LEU A 354 2.88 16.62 -0.97
CA LEU A 354 4.20 16.95 -0.42
C LEU A 354 4.60 18.40 -0.70
N GLU A 355 4.31 18.91 -1.89
CA GLU A 355 4.56 20.31 -2.25
C GLU A 355 3.70 21.30 -1.44
N ARG A 356 2.44 20.92 -1.15
CA ARG A 356 1.55 21.70 -0.29
C ARG A 356 2.06 21.73 1.15
N VAL A 357 2.45 20.59 1.69
CA VAL A 357 3.03 20.46 3.05
C VAL A 357 4.31 21.28 3.17
N ALA A 358 5.18 21.26 2.15
CA ALA A 358 6.44 22.01 2.15
C ALA A 358 6.28 23.53 2.10
N ARG A 359 5.13 24.03 1.61
CA ARG A 359 4.82 25.47 1.54
C ARG A 359 4.11 26.01 2.78
N ALA A 360 3.47 25.12 3.56
CA ALA A 360 2.84 25.52 4.81
C ALA A 360 3.92 25.91 5.83
N PRO A 361 3.83 27.07 6.49
CA PRO A 361 4.77 27.45 7.55
C PRO A 361 4.67 26.42 8.68
N VAL A 362 5.82 25.88 9.06
CA VAL A 362 5.98 24.70 9.95
C VAL A 362 5.37 24.88 11.36
N ARG A 363 4.74 25.99 11.73
CA ARG A 363 4.29 26.27 13.11
C ARG A 363 3.07 27.20 13.30
N GLU A 364 2.30 27.55 12.31
CA GLU A 364 1.13 28.44 12.56
C GLU A 364 -0.18 27.70 12.86
N VAL A 365 -0.32 26.46 12.45
CA VAL A 365 -1.56 25.68 12.66
C VAL A 365 -1.78 25.23 14.11
N LEU A 366 -0.75 25.23 14.94
CA LEU A 366 -0.83 24.80 16.35
C LEU A 366 -0.78 25.95 17.37
N ARG A 367 -0.75 27.23 16.95
CA ARG A 367 -0.66 28.38 17.87
C ARG A 367 -1.90 29.29 17.90
N GLU A 368 -2.82 29.18 16.96
CA GLU A 368 -4.04 30.02 16.98
C GLU A 368 -5.12 29.52 17.95
N GLU A 369 -5.02 28.29 18.48
CA GLU A 369 -5.98 27.79 19.49
C GLU A 369 -5.47 27.86 20.94
N ALA A 370 -4.36 28.50 21.20
CA ALA A 370 -3.80 28.67 22.55
C ALA A 370 -3.62 30.16 22.93
N ALA A 371 -4.57 30.99 22.55
CA ALA A 371 -4.68 32.34 23.13
C ALA A 371 -5.98 32.43 23.94
N PRO A 372 -5.91 32.97 25.18
CA PRO A 372 -6.93 32.93 26.21
C PRO A 372 -8.21 33.66 25.85
#